data_4c3b75d45d0dd11170d71f4b1d1f9756
#
_entry.id   4c3b75d45d0dd11170d71f4b1d1f9756
#
_cell.length_a   1.000
_cell.length_b   1.000
_cell.length_c   1.000
_cell.angle_alpha   90.00
_cell.angle_beta   90.00
_cell.angle_gamma   90.00
#
_symmetry.space_group_name_H-M   'P 1'
#
loop_
_entity.id
_entity.type
_entity.pdbx_description
1 polymer ?
#
loop_
_entity_poly.entity_id
_entity_poly.type
_entity_poly.pdbx_seq_one_letter_code
_entity_poly.pdbx_strand_id
1 'polypeptide(L)' 'MPIIQVNIAEGRTVEQKLAAFAAITDAVVRTLDVRPEQVRILINEVKDENFAIAGETMGMRAARESAKSRQGS' A
#
# COMPACT_ATOMS: atom_id res chain seq x y z
N MET A 1 -16.80 -5.87 14.67
CA MET A 1 -15.35 -6.03 14.54
C MET A 1 -14.91 -5.67 13.13
N PRO A 2 -14.39 -4.43 12.88
CA PRO A 2 -13.91 -4.13 11.54
C PRO A 2 -12.57 -4.81 11.22
N ILE A 3 -12.47 -5.31 10.00
CA ILE A 3 -11.24 -5.91 9.46
C ILE A 3 -10.88 -5.12 8.22
N ILE A 4 -9.69 -4.54 8.22
CA ILE A 4 -9.20 -3.73 7.10
C ILE A 4 -8.02 -4.48 6.46
N GLN A 5 -8.11 -4.68 5.16
CA GLN A 5 -7.00 -5.26 4.39
C GLN A 5 -6.38 -4.19 3.52
N VAL A 6 -5.06 -4.07 3.60
CA VAL A 6 -4.31 -3.11 2.80
C VAL A 6 -3.36 -3.90 1.91
N ASN A 7 -3.52 -3.72 0.61
CA ASN A 7 -2.62 -4.33 -0.37
C ASN A 7 -1.69 -3.24 -0.87
N ILE A 8 -0.40 -3.39 -0.62
CA ILE A 8 0.60 -2.39 -1.01
C ILE A 8 1.78 -3.08 -1.68
N ALA A 9 2.49 -2.32 -2.50
CA ALA A 9 3.75 -2.80 -3.05
C ALA A 9 4.77 -2.95 -1.91
N GLU A 10 5.63 -3.96 -2.00
CA GLU A 10 6.69 -4.14 -1.02
C GLU A 10 7.71 -2.99 -1.10
N GLY A 11 8.46 -2.80 -0.05
CA GLY A 11 9.50 -1.77 0.02
C GLY A 11 9.28 -0.72 1.09
N ARG A 12 8.14 -0.74 1.78
CA ARG A 12 7.91 0.19 2.89
C ARG A 12 8.64 -0.29 4.14
N THR A 13 9.10 0.65 4.94
CA THR A 13 9.79 0.32 6.17
C THR A 13 8.81 -0.15 7.24
N VAL A 14 9.35 -0.82 8.26
CA VAL A 14 8.54 -1.23 9.41
C VAL A 14 7.91 -0.02 10.08
N GLU A 15 8.67 1.07 10.21
CA GLU A 15 8.19 2.31 10.83
C GLU A 15 7.01 2.89 10.05
N GLN A 16 7.08 2.87 8.72
CA GLN A 16 5.98 3.35 7.88
C GLN A 16 4.74 2.49 8.07
N LYS A 17 4.90 1.18 8.13
CA LYS A 17 3.78 0.27 8.35
C LYS A 17 3.15 0.44 9.73
N LEU A 18 3.97 0.64 10.76
CA LEU A 18 3.47 0.90 12.11
C LEU A 18 2.69 2.21 12.17
N ALA A 19 3.19 3.25 11.51
CA ALA A 19 2.49 4.53 11.44
C ALA A 19 1.15 4.38 10.73
N ALA A 20 1.11 3.60 9.66
CA ALA A 20 -0.14 3.33 8.93
C ALA A 20 -1.15 2.59 9.80
N PHE A 21 -0.70 1.57 10.55
CA PHE A 21 -1.58 0.85 11.47
C PHE A 21 -2.20 1.81 12.49
N ALA A 22 -1.40 2.70 13.07
CA ALA A 22 -1.88 3.64 14.08
C ALA A 22 -2.88 4.63 13.48
N ALA A 23 -2.57 5.18 12.32
CA ALA A 23 -3.44 6.17 11.68
C ALA A 23 -4.77 5.57 11.22
N ILE A 24 -4.73 4.37 10.65
CA ILE A 24 -5.94 3.67 10.19
C ILE A 24 -6.81 3.30 11.39
N THR A 25 -6.20 2.79 12.45
CA THR A 25 -6.93 2.44 13.68
C THR A 25 -7.64 3.66 14.23
N ASP A 26 -6.94 4.80 14.34
CA ASP A 26 -7.52 6.02 14.85
C ASP A 26 -8.69 6.49 13.99
N ALA A 27 -8.54 6.46 12.68
CA ALA A 27 -9.61 6.86 11.78
C ALA A 27 -10.85 5.97 11.93
N VAL A 28 -10.65 4.67 12.01
CA VAL A 28 -11.76 3.70 12.14
C VAL A 28 -12.46 3.86 13.49
N VAL A 29 -11.69 4.04 14.56
CA VAL A 29 -12.25 4.26 15.90
C VAL A 29 -13.16 5.49 15.91
N ARG A 30 -12.69 6.58 15.33
CA ARG A 30 -13.44 7.85 15.30
C ARG A 30 -14.67 7.79 14.42
N THR A 31 -14.58 7.12 13.29
CA THR A 31 -15.64 7.16 12.27
C THR A 31 -16.68 6.06 12.45
N LEU A 32 -16.26 4.88 12.92
CA LEU A 32 -17.17 3.75 13.10
C LEU A 32 -17.60 3.53 14.54
N ASP A 33 -17.12 4.38 15.45
CA ASP A 33 -17.47 4.33 16.87
C ASP A 33 -17.21 2.95 17.47
N VAL A 34 -15.97 2.49 17.32
CA VAL A 34 -15.51 1.21 17.85
C VAL A 34 -14.29 1.45 18.74
N ARG A 35 -13.95 0.44 19.54
CA ARG A 35 -12.76 0.51 20.40
C ARG A 35 -11.53 0.07 19.59
N PRO A 36 -10.34 0.58 19.94
CA PRO A 36 -9.11 0.20 19.22
C PRO A 36 -8.89 -1.33 19.18
N GLU A 37 -9.22 -2.04 20.25
CA GLU A 37 -9.02 -3.49 20.32
C GLU A 37 -9.88 -4.26 19.33
N GLN A 38 -10.93 -3.62 18.81
CA GLN A 38 -11.82 -4.25 17.84
C GLN A 38 -11.33 -4.10 16.39
N VAL A 39 -10.38 -3.21 16.16
CA VAL A 39 -9.88 -2.94 14.80
C VAL A 39 -8.76 -3.90 14.47
N ARG A 40 -8.94 -4.63 13.36
CA ARG A 40 -7.93 -5.54 12.86
C ARG A 40 -7.47 -5.07 11.49
N ILE A 41 -6.17 -4.99 11.32
CA ILE A 41 -5.59 -4.52 10.06
C ILE A 41 -4.56 -5.53 9.58
N LEU A 42 -4.69 -5.90 8.31
CA LEU A 42 -3.76 -6.81 7.66
C LEU A 42 -3.11 -6.07 6.51
N ILE A 43 -1.80 -6.12 6.45
CA ILE A 43 -1.07 -5.60 5.30
C ILE A 43 -0.55 -6.77 4.48
N ASN A 44 -0.92 -6.79 3.21
CA ASN A 44 -0.43 -7.75 2.25
C ASN A 44 0.55 -7.02 1.33
N GLU A 45 1.81 -7.42 1.39
CA GLU A 45 2.84 -6.83 0.55
C GLU A 45 2.95 -7.60 -0.74
N VAL A 46 2.86 -6.89 -1.85
CA VAL A 46 2.84 -7.49 -3.19
C VAL A 46 4.15 -7.19 -3.88
N LYS A 47 4.81 -8.25 -4.34
CA LYS A 47 6.04 -8.11 -5.13
C LYS A 47 5.71 -7.52 -6.49
N ASP A 48 6.63 -6.76 -7.05
CA ASP A 48 6.47 -6.15 -8.37
C ASP A 48 6.09 -7.18 -9.43
N GLU A 49 6.73 -8.33 -9.41
CA GLU A 49 6.47 -9.41 -10.38
C GLU A 49 5.05 -9.97 -10.28
N ASN A 50 4.36 -9.69 -9.19
CA ASN A 50 3.00 -10.19 -8.93
C ASN A 50 1.91 -9.14 -9.10
N PHE A 51 2.27 -7.97 -9.60
CA PHE A 51 1.32 -6.87 -9.78
C PHE A 51 1.51 -6.23 -11.14
N ALA A 52 0.47 -6.30 -11.96
CA ALA A 52 0.51 -5.75 -13.31
C ALA A 52 -0.71 -4.89 -13.60
N ILE A 53 -0.51 -3.84 -14.35
CA ILE A 53 -1.57 -3.00 -14.89
C ILE A 53 -1.43 -3.04 -16.40
N ALA A 54 -2.49 -3.44 -17.09
CA ALA A 54 -2.48 -3.57 -18.55
C ALA A 54 -1.34 -4.47 -19.05
N GLY A 55 -1.02 -5.51 -18.27
CA GLY A 55 0.01 -6.46 -18.62
C GLY A 55 1.44 -6.04 -18.29
N GLU A 56 1.62 -4.87 -17.68
CA GLU A 56 2.94 -4.38 -17.29
C GLU A 56 3.05 -4.30 -15.77
N THR A 57 4.18 -4.75 -15.22
CA THR A 57 4.46 -4.56 -13.79
C THR A 57 4.81 -3.10 -13.53
N MET A 58 4.83 -2.72 -12.25
CA MET A 58 5.21 -1.35 -11.88
C MET A 58 6.66 -1.06 -12.30
N GLY A 59 7.56 -2.02 -12.16
CA GLY A 59 8.95 -1.87 -12.59
C GLY A 59 9.07 -1.66 -14.09
N MET A 60 8.30 -2.39 -14.87
CA MET A 60 8.28 -2.22 -16.34
C MET A 60 7.77 -0.84 -16.72
N ARG A 61 6.73 -0.36 -16.06
CA ARG A 61 6.17 0.96 -16.31
C ARG A 61 7.16 2.05 -15.96
N ALA A 62 7.84 1.93 -14.83
CA ALA A 62 8.85 2.88 -14.40
C ALA A 62 10.02 2.93 -15.38
N ALA A 63 10.47 1.77 -15.84
CA ALA A 63 11.55 1.68 -16.82
C ALA A 63 11.16 2.34 -18.15
N ARG A 64 9.93 2.11 -18.60
CA ARG A 64 9.43 2.70 -19.83
C ARG A 64 9.33 4.23 -19.70
N GLU A 65 8.81 4.72 -18.59
CA GLU A 65 8.68 6.17 -18.35
C GLU A 65 10.04 6.85 -18.25
N SER A 66 11.00 6.18 -17.60
CA SER A 66 12.36 6.70 -17.51
C SER A 66 13.02 6.80 -18.89
N ALA A 67 12.87 5.76 -19.72
CA ALA A 67 13.41 5.76 -21.08
C ALA A 67 12.74 6.85 -21.94
N LYS A 68 11.43 6.99 -21.81
CA LYS A 68 10.66 8.01 -22.52
C LYS A 68 11.11 9.40 -22.12
N SER A 69 11.32 9.62 -20.81
CA SER A 69 11.78 10.90 -20.29
C SER A 69 13.15 11.28 -20.85
N ARG A 70 14.07 10.30 -20.96
CA ARG A 70 15.39 10.52 -21.56
C ARG A 70 15.30 10.88 -23.03
N GLN A 71 14.41 10.23 -23.76
CA GLN A 71 14.23 10.48 -25.19
C GLN A 71 13.56 11.81 -25.46
N GLY A 72 12.75 12.28 -24.52
CA GLY A 72 12.01 13.53 -24.66
C GLY A 72 12.76 14.79 -24.27
N SER A 73 13.99 14.63 -23.78
CA SER A 73 14.79 15.78 -23.30
C SER A 73 15.68 16.37 -24.39
#